data_64819f22af3d5dc712fbb7c6f32fd25f
#
_entry.id   64819f22af3d5dc712fbb7c6f32fd25f
#
_cell.length_a   1.000
_cell.length_b   1.000
_cell.length_c   1.000
_cell.angle_alpha   90.00
_cell.angle_beta   90.00
_cell.angle_gamma   90.00
#
_symmetry.space_group_name_H-M   'P 1'
#
loop_
_entity.id
_entity.type
_entity.pdbx_description
1 polymer ?
#
loop_
_entity_poly.entity_id
_entity_poly.type
_entity_poly.pdbx_seq_one_letter_code
_entity_poly.pdbx_strand_id
1 'polypeptide(L)'
;MARIRRMIAIDGRNCWTLFHPSTRNTYVTPSVAELLKTYPTPRPVRTALGGAMKESNCVALLEGEIQCHSVSTHAFVVEEIGEDEDGNPIEILFGALAMQQWGIRLKPSEERLDLSHYPKQLVEV
;
A
#
# COMPACT_ATOMS: atom_id res chain seq x y z
N MET A 1 10.73 -12.92 7.93
CA MET A 1 10.17 -11.58 7.76
C MET A 1 8.66 -11.68 7.65
N ALA A 2 7.97 -10.84 8.41
CA ALA A 2 6.51 -10.87 8.42
C ALA A 2 5.95 -10.28 7.13
N ARG A 3 5.09 -11.04 6.47
CA ARG A 3 4.34 -10.58 5.31
C ARG A 3 2.88 -10.85 5.58
N ILE A 4 2.14 -9.80 5.78
CA ILE A 4 0.70 -9.91 6.04
C ILE A 4 -0.04 -9.33 4.85
N ARG A 5 -1.01 -10.07 4.36
CA ARG A 5 -1.84 -9.66 3.24
C ARG A 5 -3.27 -9.51 3.71
N ARG A 6 -3.87 -8.38 3.38
CA ARG A 6 -5.25 -8.05 3.71
C ARG A 6 -5.84 -7.22 2.58
N MET A 7 -7.14 -7.06 2.61
CA MET A 7 -7.83 -6.22 1.63
C MET A 7 -7.83 -4.76 2.07
N ILE A 8 -7.59 -3.87 1.11
CA ILE A 8 -7.92 -2.46 1.26
C ILE A 8 -9.12 -2.21 0.36
N ALA A 9 -10.17 -1.62 0.91
CA ALA A 9 -11.37 -1.31 0.15
C ALA A 9 -11.23 0.09 -0.47
N ILE A 10 -11.40 0.17 -1.80
CA ILE A 10 -11.37 1.42 -2.54
C ILE A 10 -12.64 1.48 -3.37
N ASP A 11 -13.51 2.46 -3.08
CA ASP A 11 -14.80 2.62 -3.76
C ASP A 11 -15.59 1.31 -3.85
N GLY A 12 -15.62 0.57 -2.74
CA GLY A 12 -16.35 -0.68 -2.69
C GLY A 12 -15.64 -1.89 -3.30
N ARG A 13 -14.48 -1.70 -3.90
CA ARG A 13 -13.68 -2.79 -4.43
C ARG A 13 -12.62 -3.19 -3.43
N ASN A 14 -12.52 -4.48 -3.14
CA ASN A 14 -11.46 -5.00 -2.26
C ASN A 14 -10.21 -5.28 -3.09
N CYS A 15 -9.11 -4.65 -2.68
CA CYS A 15 -7.82 -4.77 -3.38
C CYS A 15 -6.85 -5.57 -2.51
N TRP A 16 -6.23 -6.60 -3.10
CA TRP A 16 -5.32 -7.49 -2.38
C TRP A 16 -4.01 -6.77 -2.08
N THR A 17 -3.69 -6.63 -0.82
CA THR A 17 -2.61 -5.76 -0.34
C THR A 17 -1.58 -6.53 0.46
N LEU A 18 -0.31 -6.33 0.14
CA LEU A 18 0.81 -6.79 0.94
C LEU A 18 1.28 -5.64 1.84
N PHE A 19 1.27 -5.86 3.15
CA PHE A 19 1.82 -4.92 4.12
C PHE A 19 3.27 -5.28 4.35
N HIS A 20 4.19 -4.44 3.90
CA HIS A 20 5.61 -4.76 3.84
C HIS A 20 6.46 -3.66 4.50
N PRO A 21 6.81 -3.82 5.78
CA PRO A 21 7.54 -2.78 6.52
C PRO A 21 8.98 -2.57 6.05
N SER A 22 9.52 -3.50 5.26
CA SER A 22 10.87 -3.35 4.70
C SER A 22 10.90 -2.47 3.45
N THR A 23 9.73 -2.14 2.89
CA THR A 23 9.62 -1.26 1.74
C THR A 23 9.15 0.10 2.22
N ARG A 24 9.90 1.14 1.88
CA ARG A 24 9.60 2.49 2.36
C ARG A 24 8.31 3.06 1.79
N ASN A 25 8.18 3.02 0.47
CA ASN A 25 7.08 3.66 -0.24
C ASN A 25 5.94 2.67 -0.52
N THR A 26 4.82 3.22 -0.94
CA THR A 26 3.64 2.45 -1.31
C THR A 26 3.51 2.40 -2.82
N TYR A 27 3.05 1.27 -3.35
CA TYR A 27 2.92 1.02 -4.78
C TYR A 27 1.56 0.42 -5.10
N VAL A 28 1.02 0.79 -6.26
CA VAL A 28 -0.24 0.23 -6.76
C VAL A 28 -0.08 -0.20 -8.21
N THR A 29 -0.87 -1.16 -8.63
CA THR A 29 -0.94 -1.60 -10.02
C THR A 29 -1.89 -0.71 -10.82
N PRO A 30 -1.83 -0.75 -12.16
CA PRO A 30 -2.73 0.07 -12.99
C PRO A 30 -4.21 -0.18 -12.72
N SER A 31 -4.60 -1.42 -12.40
CA SER A 31 -6.00 -1.74 -12.12
C SER A 31 -6.52 -1.00 -10.88
N VAL A 32 -5.67 -0.79 -9.89
CA VAL A 32 -6.02 0.00 -8.71
C VAL A 32 -5.97 1.49 -9.04
N ALA A 33 -4.96 1.92 -9.79
CA ALA A 33 -4.80 3.32 -10.16
C ALA A 33 -6.01 3.87 -10.91
N GLU A 34 -6.71 3.04 -11.67
CA GLU A 34 -7.93 3.44 -12.37
C GLU A 34 -9.03 3.92 -11.43
N LEU A 35 -8.99 3.51 -10.17
CA LEU A 35 -9.96 3.91 -9.15
C LEU A 35 -9.55 5.19 -8.41
N LEU A 36 -8.37 5.71 -8.69
CA LEU A 36 -7.73 6.77 -7.93
C LEU A 36 -7.44 7.98 -8.80
N LYS A 37 -7.23 9.12 -8.14
CA LYS A 37 -6.66 10.29 -8.81
C LYS A 37 -5.19 10.04 -9.04
N THR A 38 -4.71 10.36 -10.24
CA THR A 38 -3.32 10.15 -10.60
C THR A 38 -2.70 11.43 -11.14
N TYR A 39 -1.40 11.55 -10.97
CA TYR A 39 -0.62 12.71 -11.39
C TYR A 39 0.67 12.22 -12.03
N PRO A 40 1.12 12.84 -13.14
CA PRO A 40 2.41 12.46 -13.72
C PRO A 40 3.55 12.86 -12.77
N THR A 41 4.60 12.06 -12.73
CA THR A 41 5.81 12.46 -12.03
C THR A 41 6.62 13.39 -12.93
N PRO A 42 7.36 14.38 -12.35
CA PRO A 42 8.22 15.25 -13.16
C PRO A 42 9.29 14.48 -13.93
N ARG A 43 9.73 13.35 -13.38
CA ARG A 43 10.71 12.46 -13.98
C ARG A 43 10.31 11.01 -13.65
N PRO A 44 10.70 10.06 -14.49
CA PRO A 44 10.48 8.65 -14.15
C PRO A 44 11.17 8.30 -12.82
N VAL A 45 10.46 7.56 -11.99
CA VAL A 45 10.98 7.09 -10.71
C VAL A 45 11.30 5.60 -10.86
N ARG A 46 12.52 5.23 -10.51
CA ARG A 46 12.98 3.84 -10.62
C ARG A 46 13.05 3.24 -9.22
N THR A 47 12.56 2.03 -9.09
CA THR A 47 12.54 1.33 -7.82
C THR A 47 12.82 -0.16 -8.04
N ALA A 48 13.40 -0.80 -7.04
CA ALA A 48 13.61 -2.24 -7.07
C ALA A 48 12.54 -2.90 -6.19
N LEU A 49 11.70 -3.72 -6.81
CA LEU A 49 10.67 -4.47 -6.10
C LEU A 49 10.85 -5.95 -6.42
N GLY A 50 11.02 -6.77 -5.37
CA GLY A 50 11.18 -8.20 -5.52
C GLY A 50 12.36 -8.58 -6.40
N GLY A 51 13.44 -7.79 -6.35
CA GLY A 51 14.63 -8.05 -7.14
C GLY A 51 14.57 -7.57 -8.59
N ALA A 52 13.45 -6.99 -9.02
CA ALA A 52 13.29 -6.48 -10.38
C ALA A 52 13.20 -4.96 -10.35
N MET A 53 13.84 -4.31 -11.32
CA MET A 53 13.73 -2.86 -11.48
C MET A 53 12.40 -2.51 -12.11
N LYS A 54 11.69 -1.61 -11.48
CA LYS A 54 10.42 -1.08 -11.99
C LYS A 54 10.57 0.41 -12.22
N GLU A 55 9.83 0.93 -13.19
CA GLU A 55 9.81 2.35 -13.46
C GLU A 55 8.39 2.87 -13.31
N SER A 56 8.24 4.02 -12.66
CA SER A 56 6.95 4.65 -12.48
C SER A 56 6.98 6.07 -13.04
N ASN A 57 5.97 6.39 -13.84
CA ASN A 57 5.78 7.73 -14.40
C ASN A 57 4.58 8.44 -13.78
N CYS A 58 3.96 7.83 -12.78
CA CYS A 58 2.67 8.30 -12.27
C CYS A 58 2.58 8.04 -10.78
N VAL A 59 2.02 9.01 -10.06
CA VAL A 59 1.69 8.89 -8.63
C VAL A 59 0.18 8.88 -8.49
N ALA A 60 -0.33 7.95 -7.71
CA ALA A 60 -1.75 7.88 -7.39
C ALA A 60 -1.97 8.32 -5.95
N LEU A 61 -3.10 8.97 -5.69
CA LEU A 61 -3.53 9.25 -4.33
C LEU A 61 -4.37 8.07 -3.86
N LEU A 62 -3.76 7.20 -3.08
CA LEU A 62 -4.44 6.03 -2.53
C LEU A 62 -5.31 6.47 -1.36
N GLU A 63 -6.62 6.36 -1.52
CA GLU A 63 -7.58 6.62 -0.48
C GLU A 63 -8.46 5.39 -0.34
N GLY A 64 -8.47 4.79 0.85
CA GLY A 64 -9.22 3.56 1.04
C GLY A 64 -9.47 3.27 2.51
N GLU A 65 -10.00 2.09 2.77
CA GLU A 65 -10.29 1.65 4.14
C GLU A 65 -9.63 0.31 4.43
N ILE A 66 -9.02 0.22 5.60
CA ILE A 66 -8.44 -1.00 6.14
C ILE A 66 -9.22 -1.32 7.41
N GLN A 67 -9.98 -2.44 7.40
CA GLN A 67 -10.78 -2.84 8.56
C GLN A 67 -11.62 -1.67 9.09
N CYS A 68 -12.32 -0.98 8.18
CA CYS A 68 -13.17 0.17 8.47
C CYS A 68 -12.42 1.43 8.94
N HIS A 69 -11.10 1.47 8.81
CA HIS A 69 -10.29 2.64 9.13
C HIS A 69 -9.84 3.32 7.85
N SER A 70 -10.17 4.60 7.69
CA SER A 70 -9.78 5.36 6.50
C SER A 70 -8.29 5.66 6.51
N VAL A 71 -7.64 5.43 5.38
CA VAL A 71 -6.23 5.75 5.19
C VAL A 71 -6.04 6.45 3.86
N SER A 72 -4.98 7.24 3.76
CA SER A 72 -4.58 7.84 2.50
C SER A 72 -3.07 7.96 2.45
N THR A 73 -2.52 7.82 1.26
CA THR A 73 -1.08 7.98 1.04
C THR A 73 -0.82 8.12 -0.44
N HIS A 74 0.31 8.70 -0.80
CA HIS A 74 0.76 8.70 -2.18
C HIS A 74 1.37 7.34 -2.52
N ALA A 75 1.06 6.85 -3.71
CA ALA A 75 1.56 5.56 -4.18
C ALA A 75 2.08 5.69 -5.60
N PHE A 76 3.23 5.08 -5.87
CA PHE A 76 3.74 5.02 -7.23
C PHE A 76 3.00 3.92 -8.00
N VAL A 77 2.66 4.21 -9.26
CA VAL A 77 2.01 3.22 -10.12
C VAL A 77 3.07 2.40 -10.83
N VAL A 78 3.02 1.08 -10.67
CA VAL A 78 3.93 0.14 -11.33
C VAL A 78 3.11 -0.93 -12.03
N GLU A 79 3.65 -1.52 -13.12
CA GLU A 79 2.91 -2.50 -13.90
C GLU A 79 2.49 -3.72 -13.10
N GLU A 80 3.38 -4.23 -12.26
CA GLU A 80 3.08 -5.36 -11.40
C GLU A 80 3.91 -5.32 -10.14
N ILE A 81 3.40 -5.92 -9.08
CA ILE A 81 4.09 -6.00 -7.79
C ILE A 81 4.57 -7.42 -7.54
N GLY A 82 3.75 -8.40 -7.86
CA GLY A 82 4.06 -9.81 -7.64
C GLY A 82 2.81 -10.58 -7.28
N GLU A 83 3.01 -11.80 -6.80
CA GLU A 83 1.93 -12.70 -6.43
C GLU A 83 2.18 -13.25 -5.03
N ASP A 84 1.09 -13.68 -4.37
CA ASP A 84 1.23 -14.40 -3.11
C ASP A 84 1.56 -15.88 -3.38
N GLU A 85 1.63 -16.70 -2.33
CA GLU A 85 1.98 -18.12 -2.44
C GLU A 85 0.97 -18.92 -3.27
N ASP A 86 -0.26 -18.43 -3.35
CA ASP A 86 -1.34 -19.11 -4.08
C ASP A 86 -1.51 -18.58 -5.50
N GLY A 87 -0.61 -17.72 -5.95
CA GLY A 87 -0.65 -17.17 -7.29
C GLY A 87 -1.60 -15.99 -7.45
N ASN A 88 -2.11 -15.42 -6.37
CA ASN A 88 -2.99 -14.25 -6.44
C ASN A 88 -2.16 -12.99 -6.62
N PRO A 89 -2.47 -12.16 -7.64
CA PRO A 89 -1.72 -10.93 -7.84
C PRO A 89 -1.88 -9.97 -6.67
N ILE A 90 -0.76 -9.39 -6.26
CA ILE A 90 -0.76 -8.32 -5.26
C ILE A 90 -1.00 -7.02 -6.00
N GLU A 91 -2.03 -6.30 -5.59
CA GLU A 91 -2.45 -5.06 -6.25
C GLU A 91 -1.93 -3.80 -5.57
N ILE A 92 -1.66 -3.90 -4.26
CA ILE A 92 -1.13 -2.79 -3.47
C ILE A 92 0.00 -3.33 -2.61
N LEU A 93 1.12 -2.60 -2.59
CA LEU A 93 2.17 -2.82 -1.60
C LEU A 93 2.16 -1.61 -0.68
N PHE A 94 1.72 -1.81 0.55
CA PHE A 94 1.59 -0.76 1.55
C PHE A 94 2.88 -0.69 2.34
N GLY A 95 3.63 0.40 2.18
CA GLY A 95 4.99 0.50 2.69
C GLY A 95 5.10 1.10 4.08
N ALA A 96 6.35 1.19 4.57
CA ALA A 96 6.64 1.59 5.93
C ALA A 96 6.17 3.00 6.29
N LEU A 97 6.35 3.97 5.40
CA LEU A 97 5.96 5.36 5.68
C LEU A 97 4.45 5.48 5.90
N ALA A 98 3.66 4.82 5.06
CA ALA A 98 2.21 4.83 5.20
C ALA A 98 1.78 4.10 6.47
N MET A 99 2.42 2.98 6.78
CA MET A 99 2.13 2.25 8.01
C MET A 99 2.41 3.10 9.25
N GLN A 100 3.53 3.83 9.26
CA GLN A 100 3.87 4.73 10.36
C GLN A 100 2.87 5.87 10.48
N GLN A 101 2.50 6.47 9.37
CA GLN A 101 1.55 7.58 9.36
C GLN A 101 0.21 7.19 9.99
N TRP A 102 -0.25 5.98 9.71
CA TRP A 102 -1.58 5.52 10.15
C TRP A 102 -1.54 4.63 11.38
N GLY A 103 -0.36 4.50 12.01
CA GLY A 103 -0.23 3.71 13.24
C GLY A 103 -0.52 2.23 13.04
N ILE A 104 -0.23 1.72 11.85
CA ILE A 104 -0.47 0.32 11.52
C ILE A 104 0.79 -0.48 11.83
N ARG A 105 0.64 -1.52 12.62
CA ARG A 105 1.74 -2.43 12.96
C ARG A 105 1.37 -3.85 12.58
N LEU A 106 2.38 -4.65 12.33
CA LEU A 106 2.19 -6.07 12.06
C LEU A 106 2.35 -6.87 13.33
N LYS A 107 1.48 -7.86 13.52
CA LYS A 107 1.63 -8.86 14.58
C LYS A 107 1.87 -10.21 13.91
N PRO A 108 3.14 -10.53 13.59
CA PRO A 108 3.44 -11.73 12.80
C PRO A 108 3.00 -13.04 13.47
N SER A 109 3.11 -13.13 14.79
CA SER A 109 2.71 -14.33 15.52
C SER A 109 1.22 -14.61 15.44
N GLU A 110 0.41 -13.59 15.19
CA GLU A 110 -1.04 -13.70 15.06
C GLU A 110 -1.50 -13.54 13.61
N GLU A 111 -0.56 -13.32 12.70
CA GLU A 111 -0.81 -13.11 11.27
C GLU A 111 -1.87 -12.02 11.03
N ARG A 112 -1.82 -10.93 11.77
CA ARG A 112 -2.80 -9.86 11.67
C ARG A 112 -2.17 -8.47 11.77
N LEU A 113 -2.96 -7.48 11.37
CA LEU A 113 -2.60 -6.07 11.55
C LEU A 113 -3.05 -5.62 12.93
N ASP A 114 -2.23 -4.77 13.53
CA ASP A 114 -2.56 -4.10 14.78
C ASP A 114 -2.90 -2.65 14.45
N LEU A 115 -4.16 -2.29 14.64
CA LEU A 115 -4.67 -0.94 14.38
C LEU A 115 -4.94 -0.18 15.68
N SER A 116 -4.44 -0.69 16.82
CA SER A 116 -4.66 -0.04 18.13
C SER A 116 -4.02 1.34 18.21
N HIS A 117 -3.03 1.63 17.36
CA HIS A 117 -2.36 2.92 17.31
C HIS A 117 -2.90 3.83 16.21
N TYR A 118 -3.99 3.44 15.56
CA TYR A 118 -4.61 4.27 14.53
C TYR A 118 -5.02 5.61 15.16
N PRO A 119 -4.68 6.75 14.52
CA PRO A 119 -4.95 8.05 15.11
C PRO A 119 -6.45 8.34 15.17
N LYS A 120 -6.96 8.55 16.38
CA LYS A 120 -8.38 8.86 16.59
C LYS A 120 -8.66 10.35 16.44
N GLN A 121 -7.62 11.16 16.59
CA GLN A 121 -7.70 12.60 16.40
C GLN A 121 -6.32 13.12 16.06
N LEU A 122 -6.27 14.23 15.34
CA LEU A 122 -5.02 14.89 15.05
C LEU A 122 -4.75 15.91 16.16
N VAL A 123 -3.66 15.70 16.89
CA VAL A 123 -3.20 16.63 17.91
C VAL A 123 -1.93 17.27 17.40
N GLU A 124 -2.00 18.54 17.12
CA GLU A 124 -0.85 19.29 16.58
C GLU A 124 -0.47 20.41 17.53
N VAL A 125 0.81 20.64 17.63
CA VAL A 125 1.38 21.62 18.56
C VAL A 125 1.74 22.89 17.84
#